data_9f58e2e97a0bac814fbf2b2e7d7b7dc1
#
_entry.id   9f58e2e97a0bac814fbf2b2e7d7b7dc1
#
_cell.length_a   1.000
_cell.length_b   1.000
_cell.length_c   1.000
_cell.angle_alpha   90.00
_cell.angle_beta   90.00
_cell.angle_gamma   90.00
#
_symmetry.space_group_name_H-M   'P 1'
#
loop_
_entity.id
_entity.type
_entity.pdbx_description
1 polymer ?
#
loop_
_entity_poly.entity_id
_entity_poly.type
_entity_poly.pdbx_seq_one_letter_code
_entity_poly.pdbx_strand_id
1 'polypeptide(L)'
;SRAKDDLLAYFESAAKKADTRKNEELVEPLINNFFDNYAYMAPETEYELVKQLFNMIPDQAINQTVAQIIPDNNMVVIYKAPEKEGLEQPTAADFQQAIDVIKVSEIKPNEAESIESNFLDPATLKGSAIKSESEGIYGSTVWTLKNGLTVVLRPSKEEKDKVVFDLYKDGGKSLIPTGDLSSFESNVWGAFQGFCGISKFPGTTVTKMLSGKNVGVEPYLNALRHGVRGSSTPKDLETALQLAYLYFADPRFDQAEFDKAINQLRAVLPNFVLQPSYKFTKELQKTLYGDNPRNIVISEETLDKANLGTIEKNYRMLFNDAAGATINICGDFDIETIKPLVEKYLGSIKKGKKPLNWVDNNKNMLPGKVTNDFKVDMQTPKVTVIEVFDAKLKEYRLLDDVALSAATYILDMRYTKSLREDEGGTYGASTHGEISILPKPEATLQVYFDTKPVAADKLVELSIEGLNSLAKDGPTAEEFDMTVKNLEKNIPESRISNEYWLGALRFANTYGIDYDKEYENCVKNLKPADIQNILNEILASGIVKTVIMRPDTAAEAE
;
A
#
# COMPACT_ATOMS: atom_id res chain seq x y z
N SER A 1 1.70 -31.09 -2.96
CA SER A 1 0.64 -30.17 -3.42
C SER A 1 1.05 -28.73 -3.12
N ARG A 2 0.54 -27.76 -3.89
CA ARG A 2 0.89 -26.31 -3.75
C ARG A 2 0.77 -25.80 -2.32
N ALA A 3 -0.32 -26.12 -1.63
CA ALA A 3 -0.52 -25.69 -0.25
C ALA A 3 0.58 -26.19 0.71
N LYS A 4 1.10 -27.40 0.49
CA LYS A 4 2.25 -27.92 1.27
C LYS A 4 3.52 -27.12 0.95
N ASP A 5 3.72 -26.80 -0.33
CA ASP A 5 4.91 -26.05 -0.78
C ASP A 5 4.88 -24.62 -0.22
N ASP A 6 3.71 -23.96 -0.23
CA ASP A 6 3.52 -22.62 0.33
C ASP A 6 3.79 -22.60 1.85
N LEU A 7 3.22 -23.56 2.59
CA LEU A 7 3.44 -23.68 4.03
C LEU A 7 4.90 -24.00 4.37
N LEU A 8 5.56 -24.88 3.61
CA LEU A 8 6.97 -25.17 3.83
C LEU A 8 7.86 -23.96 3.57
N ALA A 9 7.60 -23.18 2.51
CA ALA A 9 8.31 -21.94 2.25
C ALA A 9 8.12 -20.91 3.36
N TYR A 10 6.90 -20.81 3.90
CA TYR A 10 6.61 -19.94 5.05
C TYR A 10 7.41 -20.33 6.30
N PHE A 11 7.35 -21.61 6.71
CA PHE A 11 8.06 -22.08 7.90
C PHE A 11 9.60 -22.05 7.73
N GLU A 12 10.11 -22.33 6.52
CA GLU A 12 11.54 -22.18 6.20
C GLU A 12 12.01 -20.74 6.42
N SER A 13 11.26 -19.76 5.91
CA SER A 13 11.58 -18.35 6.08
C SER A 13 11.44 -17.90 7.54
N ALA A 14 10.41 -18.35 8.26
CA ALA A 14 10.24 -18.06 9.67
C ALA A 14 11.42 -18.57 10.51
N ALA A 15 11.91 -19.78 10.22
CA ALA A 15 13.09 -20.34 10.87
C ALA A 15 14.35 -19.52 10.61
N LYS A 16 14.57 -19.08 9.37
CA LYS A 16 15.75 -18.26 9.00
C LYS A 16 15.76 -16.87 9.64
N LYS A 17 14.58 -16.31 9.93
CA LYS A 17 14.40 -14.99 10.55
C LYS A 17 14.34 -15.04 12.06
N ALA A 18 14.41 -16.21 12.69
CA ALA A 18 14.10 -16.41 14.10
C ALA A 18 14.81 -15.44 15.06
N ASP A 19 16.04 -15.05 14.74
CA ASP A 19 16.87 -14.15 15.57
C ASP A 19 16.72 -12.66 15.21
N THR A 20 15.99 -12.31 14.15
CA THR A 20 15.69 -10.91 13.73
C THR A 20 14.22 -10.54 13.89
N ARG A 21 13.43 -11.37 14.58
CA ARG A 21 12.00 -11.12 14.84
C ARG A 21 11.79 -9.88 15.70
N LYS A 22 10.75 -9.13 15.38
CA LYS A 22 10.29 -8.00 16.20
C LYS A 22 9.46 -8.49 17.40
N ASN A 23 9.27 -7.62 18.39
CA ASN A 23 8.52 -7.95 19.60
C ASN A 23 7.08 -8.39 19.30
N GLU A 24 6.41 -7.79 18.30
CA GLU A 24 5.07 -8.16 17.88
C GLU A 24 5.02 -9.62 17.41
N GLU A 25 6.02 -10.05 16.64
CA GLU A 25 6.12 -11.44 16.14
C GLU A 25 6.41 -12.46 17.26
N LEU A 26 6.94 -12.00 18.39
CA LEU A 26 7.20 -12.84 19.58
C LEU A 26 5.97 -12.94 20.49
N VAL A 27 5.20 -11.87 20.60
CA VAL A 27 4.06 -11.79 21.54
C VAL A 27 2.86 -12.61 21.07
N GLU A 28 2.51 -12.58 19.77
CA GLU A 28 1.34 -13.26 19.24
C GLU A 28 1.33 -14.78 19.48
N PRO A 29 2.42 -15.54 19.23
CA PRO A 29 2.46 -16.97 19.57
C PRO A 29 2.30 -17.26 21.07
N LEU A 30 2.80 -16.36 21.94
CA LEU A 30 2.63 -16.50 23.39
C LEU A 30 1.19 -16.25 23.82
N ILE A 31 0.50 -15.31 23.21
CA ILE A 31 -0.93 -15.05 23.43
C ILE A 31 -1.74 -16.28 23.02
N ASN A 32 -1.49 -16.82 21.83
CA ASN A 32 -2.18 -18.01 21.33
C ASN A 32 -1.90 -19.25 22.19
N ASN A 33 -0.68 -19.40 22.72
CA ASN A 33 -0.35 -20.43 23.68
C ASN A 33 -1.16 -20.28 24.98
N PHE A 34 -1.27 -19.05 25.50
CA PHE A 34 -1.97 -18.78 26.76
C PHE A 34 -3.49 -18.98 26.66
N PHE A 35 -4.13 -18.48 25.60
CA PHE A 35 -5.59 -18.50 25.46
C PHE A 35 -6.10 -19.79 24.82
N ASP A 36 -5.39 -20.31 23.81
CA ASP A 36 -5.88 -21.41 22.96
C ASP A 36 -5.11 -22.70 23.16
N ASN A 37 -4.13 -22.74 24.09
CA ASN A 37 -3.25 -23.88 24.34
C ASN A 37 -2.49 -24.36 23.08
N TYR A 38 -2.22 -23.47 22.12
CA TYR A 38 -1.33 -23.81 21.01
C TYR A 38 0.11 -24.05 21.53
N ALA A 39 0.73 -25.09 21.00
CA ALA A 39 2.12 -25.37 21.37
C ALA A 39 3.04 -24.23 20.92
N TYR A 40 3.77 -23.63 21.86
CA TYR A 40 4.81 -22.67 21.55
C TYR A 40 6.13 -23.42 21.36
N MET A 41 6.75 -23.24 20.21
CA MET A 41 8.06 -23.83 19.91
C MET A 41 8.93 -22.83 19.12
N ALA A 42 10.23 -23.09 19.11
CA ALA A 42 11.14 -22.30 18.29
C ALA A 42 10.83 -22.53 16.80
N PRO A 43 10.87 -21.47 15.95
CA PRO A 43 10.55 -21.58 14.53
C PRO A 43 11.39 -22.64 13.78
N GLU A 44 12.64 -22.83 14.16
CA GLU A 44 13.51 -23.86 13.59
C GLU A 44 12.97 -25.26 13.89
N THR A 45 12.50 -25.48 15.12
CA THR A 45 11.91 -26.76 15.54
C THR A 45 10.57 -26.97 14.85
N GLU A 46 9.77 -25.94 14.73
CA GLU A 46 8.48 -25.97 14.03
C GLU A 46 8.65 -26.31 12.54
N TYR A 47 9.60 -25.69 11.88
CA TYR A 47 9.93 -25.99 10.48
C TYR A 47 10.30 -27.45 10.26
N GLU A 48 11.22 -28.01 11.08
CA GLU A 48 11.62 -29.41 10.97
C GLU A 48 10.47 -30.36 11.27
N LEU A 49 9.62 -30.04 12.23
CA LEU A 49 8.43 -30.82 12.55
C LEU A 49 7.42 -30.81 11.39
N VAL A 50 7.10 -29.63 10.86
CA VAL A 50 6.16 -29.49 9.73
C VAL A 50 6.66 -30.24 8.50
N LYS A 51 7.95 -30.14 8.20
CA LYS A 51 8.59 -30.86 7.10
C LYS A 51 8.47 -32.39 7.24
N GLN A 52 8.63 -32.92 8.46
CA GLN A 52 8.43 -34.33 8.72
C GLN A 52 6.95 -34.74 8.60
N LEU A 53 6.04 -33.97 9.20
CA LEU A 53 4.61 -34.24 9.16
C LEU A 53 4.05 -34.22 7.75
N PHE A 54 4.46 -33.28 6.91
CA PHE A 54 3.96 -33.17 5.54
C PHE A 54 4.37 -34.36 4.65
N ASN A 55 5.50 -34.99 4.93
CA ASN A 55 5.91 -36.23 4.28
C ASN A 55 5.03 -37.43 4.70
N MET A 56 4.40 -37.36 5.90
CA MET A 56 3.57 -38.42 6.44
C MET A 56 2.08 -38.29 6.09
N ILE A 57 1.64 -37.11 5.63
CA ILE A 57 0.24 -36.84 5.30
C ILE A 57 -0.01 -37.16 3.82
N PRO A 58 -0.65 -38.28 3.47
CA PRO A 58 -1.01 -38.58 2.10
C PRO A 58 -2.20 -37.69 1.64
N ASP A 59 -2.28 -37.40 0.35
CA ASP A 59 -3.36 -36.59 -0.21
C ASP A 59 -4.76 -37.15 0.10
N GLN A 60 -4.87 -38.47 0.24
CA GLN A 60 -6.11 -39.16 0.62
C GLN A 60 -6.60 -38.76 2.03
N ALA A 61 -5.69 -38.50 2.97
CA ALA A 61 -6.04 -38.04 4.32
C ALA A 61 -6.73 -36.67 4.32
N ILE A 62 -6.32 -35.78 3.42
CA ILE A 62 -6.94 -34.46 3.24
C ILE A 62 -8.40 -34.63 2.79
N ASN A 63 -8.67 -35.50 1.80
CA ASN A 63 -10.01 -35.75 1.33
C ASN A 63 -10.91 -36.37 2.42
N GLN A 64 -10.35 -37.24 3.26
CA GLN A 64 -11.09 -37.84 4.41
C GLN A 64 -11.41 -36.75 5.45
N THR A 65 -10.50 -35.82 5.72
CA THR A 65 -10.75 -34.72 6.65
C THR A 65 -11.85 -33.79 6.10
N VAL A 66 -11.82 -33.46 4.80
CA VAL A 66 -12.85 -32.62 4.17
C VAL A 66 -14.23 -33.30 4.31
N ALA A 67 -14.33 -34.62 4.11
CA ALA A 67 -15.57 -35.35 4.30
C ALA A 67 -16.10 -35.30 5.77
N GLN A 68 -15.21 -35.15 6.76
CA GLN A 68 -15.60 -34.97 8.16
C GLN A 68 -16.04 -33.53 8.49
N ILE A 69 -15.49 -32.52 7.78
CA ILE A 69 -15.84 -31.12 7.98
C ILE A 69 -17.21 -30.79 7.41
N ILE A 70 -17.63 -31.50 6.37
CA ILE A 70 -18.94 -31.31 5.71
C ILE A 70 -19.81 -32.57 5.95
N PRO A 71 -20.33 -32.77 7.19
CA PRO A 71 -21.16 -33.89 7.50
C PRO A 71 -22.58 -33.73 6.89
N ASP A 72 -23.26 -34.84 6.67
CA ASP A 72 -24.63 -34.85 6.19
C ASP A 72 -25.68 -34.33 7.19
N ASN A 73 -25.27 -34.13 8.44
CA ASN A 73 -26.10 -33.61 9.53
C ASN A 73 -25.53 -32.28 10.02
N ASN A 74 -26.32 -31.50 10.75
CA ASN A 74 -25.97 -30.18 11.29
C ASN A 74 -25.61 -29.15 10.21
N MET A 75 -26.16 -29.27 9.02
CA MET A 75 -25.97 -28.27 7.95
C MET A 75 -27.04 -27.18 8.08
N VAL A 76 -26.60 -25.91 8.08
CA VAL A 76 -27.49 -24.76 8.04
C VAL A 76 -27.26 -24.04 6.73
N VAL A 77 -28.30 -23.82 5.95
CA VAL A 77 -28.25 -23.01 4.73
C VAL A 77 -28.84 -21.63 5.04
N ILE A 78 -28.02 -20.60 4.89
CA ILE A 78 -28.45 -19.21 5.03
C ILE A 78 -28.46 -18.58 3.63
N TYR A 79 -29.64 -18.22 3.15
CA TYR A 79 -29.82 -17.52 1.90
C TYR A 79 -30.18 -16.07 2.17
N LYS A 80 -29.41 -15.14 1.58
CA LYS A 80 -29.61 -13.70 1.68
C LYS A 80 -29.65 -13.11 0.27
N ALA A 81 -30.77 -12.53 -0.11
CA ALA A 81 -30.95 -11.89 -1.40
C ALA A 81 -31.79 -10.60 -1.26
N PRO A 82 -31.68 -9.66 -2.19
CA PRO A 82 -32.55 -8.48 -2.21
C PRO A 82 -33.98 -8.90 -2.61
N GLU A 83 -34.97 -8.28 -2.00
CA GLU A 83 -36.36 -8.33 -2.46
C GLU A 83 -36.48 -7.43 -3.71
N LYS A 84 -36.69 -8.04 -4.88
CA LYS A 84 -36.81 -7.31 -6.15
C LYS A 84 -37.97 -7.90 -6.94
N GLU A 85 -38.86 -7.04 -7.44
CA GLU A 85 -39.99 -7.44 -8.26
C GLU A 85 -39.52 -8.22 -9.49
N GLY A 86 -40.14 -9.39 -9.74
CA GLY A 86 -39.78 -10.29 -10.84
C GLY A 86 -38.59 -11.21 -10.59
N LEU A 87 -37.97 -11.16 -9.39
CA LEU A 87 -36.92 -12.09 -8.98
C LEU A 87 -37.56 -13.24 -8.18
N GLU A 88 -37.64 -14.42 -8.80
CA GLU A 88 -38.05 -15.63 -8.08
C GLU A 88 -36.97 -16.00 -7.05
N GLN A 89 -37.39 -16.17 -5.81
CA GLN A 89 -36.51 -16.58 -4.72
C GLN A 89 -36.54 -18.10 -4.59
N PRO A 90 -35.36 -18.76 -4.44
CA PRO A 90 -35.34 -20.20 -4.22
C PRO A 90 -35.99 -20.56 -2.89
N THR A 91 -36.70 -21.64 -2.89
CA THR A 91 -37.34 -22.21 -1.70
C THR A 91 -36.40 -23.17 -0.95
N ALA A 92 -36.75 -23.54 0.28
CA ALA A 92 -36.01 -24.58 1.01
C ALA A 92 -35.94 -25.91 0.23
N ALA A 93 -36.98 -26.22 -0.56
CA ALA A 93 -37.03 -27.43 -1.39
C ALA A 93 -36.01 -27.36 -2.54
N ASP A 94 -35.81 -26.18 -3.13
CA ASP A 94 -34.83 -26.00 -4.22
C ASP A 94 -33.40 -26.20 -3.70
N PHE A 95 -33.10 -25.73 -2.49
CA PHE A 95 -31.81 -25.99 -1.85
C PHE A 95 -31.62 -27.47 -1.53
N GLN A 96 -32.63 -28.12 -0.99
CA GLN A 96 -32.57 -29.57 -0.72
C GLN A 96 -32.36 -30.36 -2.01
N GLN A 97 -33.11 -30.05 -3.06
CA GLN A 97 -32.93 -30.67 -4.37
C GLN A 97 -31.52 -30.48 -4.94
N ALA A 98 -30.94 -29.26 -4.84
CA ALA A 98 -29.59 -29.01 -5.28
C ALA A 98 -28.55 -29.87 -4.53
N ILE A 99 -28.72 -30.01 -3.21
CA ILE A 99 -27.86 -30.86 -2.36
C ILE A 99 -27.98 -32.32 -2.78
N ASP A 100 -29.22 -32.83 -2.98
CA ASP A 100 -29.47 -34.21 -3.34
C ASP A 100 -28.92 -34.54 -4.73
N VAL A 101 -29.03 -33.62 -5.68
CA VAL A 101 -28.44 -33.78 -7.02
C VAL A 101 -26.91 -33.85 -6.95
N ILE A 102 -26.25 -33.01 -6.14
CA ILE A 102 -24.80 -33.05 -5.98
C ILE A 102 -24.34 -34.38 -5.36
N LYS A 103 -25.07 -34.90 -4.36
CA LYS A 103 -24.74 -36.17 -3.69
C LYS A 103 -24.71 -37.38 -4.63
N VAL A 104 -25.56 -37.38 -5.67
CA VAL A 104 -25.64 -38.48 -6.64
C VAL A 104 -24.89 -38.18 -7.95
N SER A 105 -24.35 -36.96 -8.10
CA SER A 105 -23.62 -36.57 -9.29
C SER A 105 -22.21 -37.17 -9.29
N GLU A 106 -21.77 -37.67 -10.43
CA GLU A 106 -20.38 -38.04 -10.63
C GLU A 106 -19.53 -36.77 -10.78
N ILE A 107 -18.93 -36.31 -9.68
CA ILE A 107 -18.05 -35.16 -9.67
C ILE A 107 -16.65 -35.60 -10.15
N LYS A 108 -16.27 -35.14 -11.33
CA LYS A 108 -14.91 -35.37 -11.83
C LYS A 108 -13.90 -34.55 -11.04
N PRO A 109 -12.73 -35.11 -10.70
CA PRO A 109 -11.66 -34.35 -10.10
C PRO A 109 -11.30 -33.14 -11.00
N ASN A 110 -11.03 -32.00 -10.37
CA ASN A 110 -10.50 -30.88 -11.12
C ASN A 110 -9.11 -31.29 -11.66
N GLU A 111 -8.98 -31.40 -12.97
CA GLU A 111 -7.69 -31.68 -13.61
C GLU A 111 -6.77 -30.49 -13.34
N ALA A 112 -5.73 -30.72 -12.56
CA ALA A 112 -4.72 -29.72 -12.31
C ALA A 112 -4.05 -29.36 -13.65
N GLU A 113 -4.23 -28.12 -14.10
CA GLU A 113 -3.47 -27.61 -15.24
C GLU A 113 -1.98 -27.84 -14.99
N SER A 114 -1.29 -28.41 -15.98
CA SER A 114 0.16 -28.48 -15.97
C SER A 114 0.72 -27.07 -15.98
N ILE A 115 1.24 -26.61 -14.85
CA ILE A 115 1.82 -25.28 -14.71
C ILE A 115 3.30 -25.38 -15.04
N GLU A 116 3.76 -24.55 -15.99
CA GLU A 116 5.17 -24.42 -16.30
C GLU A 116 5.95 -23.93 -15.08
N SER A 117 7.15 -24.43 -14.87
CA SER A 117 7.98 -24.06 -13.72
C SER A 117 8.73 -22.74 -13.90
N ASN A 118 8.88 -22.27 -15.13
CA ASN A 118 9.68 -21.10 -15.48
C ASN A 118 8.85 -20.04 -16.21
N PHE A 119 9.00 -18.79 -15.82
CA PHE A 119 8.35 -17.65 -16.47
C PHE A 119 8.92 -17.35 -17.85
N LEU A 120 10.20 -17.63 -18.05
CA LEU A 120 10.93 -17.44 -19.31
C LEU A 120 12.10 -18.41 -19.39
N ASP A 121 12.63 -18.61 -20.60
CA ASP A 121 13.92 -19.26 -20.79
C ASP A 121 15.05 -18.21 -20.65
N PRO A 122 15.87 -18.27 -19.59
CA PRO A 122 16.94 -17.30 -19.36
C PRO A 122 17.97 -17.25 -20.51
N ALA A 123 18.10 -18.34 -21.33
CA ALA A 123 19.01 -18.38 -22.46
C ALA A 123 18.60 -17.46 -23.61
N THR A 124 17.32 -17.03 -23.65
CA THR A 124 16.82 -16.11 -24.66
C THR A 124 17.20 -14.66 -24.39
N LEU A 125 17.63 -14.35 -23.17
CA LEU A 125 17.98 -13.00 -22.73
C LEU A 125 19.42 -12.66 -23.11
N LYS A 126 19.61 -11.48 -23.70
CA LYS A 126 20.95 -11.00 -24.11
C LYS A 126 21.76 -10.45 -22.95
N GLY A 127 21.08 -9.89 -21.94
CA GLY A 127 21.72 -9.21 -20.84
C GLY A 127 22.44 -7.92 -21.24
N SER A 128 23.01 -7.26 -20.26
CA SER A 128 23.87 -6.10 -20.45
C SER A 128 24.86 -6.00 -19.30
N ALA A 129 26.14 -5.98 -19.63
CA ALA A 129 27.20 -5.92 -18.64
C ALA A 129 27.21 -4.57 -17.89
N ILE A 130 27.77 -4.57 -16.70
CA ILE A 130 28.09 -3.36 -15.93
C ILE A 130 29.08 -2.52 -16.76
N LYS A 131 28.74 -1.23 -16.90
CA LYS A 131 29.58 -0.22 -17.58
C LYS A 131 30.49 0.49 -16.59
N SER A 132 29.98 0.81 -15.42
CA SER A 132 30.72 1.47 -14.34
C SER A 132 30.21 1.03 -12.98
N GLU A 133 31.10 1.06 -12.00
CA GLU A 133 30.85 0.79 -10.60
C GLU A 133 31.41 1.93 -9.75
N SER A 134 30.70 2.33 -8.71
CA SER A 134 31.15 3.31 -7.71
C SER A 134 30.55 3.01 -6.35
N GLU A 135 31.12 3.55 -5.31
CA GLU A 135 30.53 3.57 -3.99
C GLU A 135 29.37 4.58 -3.96
N GLY A 136 28.29 4.22 -3.27
CA GLY A 136 27.15 5.07 -2.98
C GLY A 136 27.06 5.39 -1.48
N ILE A 137 26.01 6.10 -1.09
CA ILE A 137 25.74 6.37 0.33
C ILE A 137 25.23 5.13 1.07
N TYR A 138 25.25 5.15 2.40
CA TYR A 138 24.77 4.07 3.27
C TYR A 138 25.44 2.71 3.01
N GLY A 139 26.70 2.72 2.58
CA GLY A 139 27.44 1.50 2.25
C GLY A 139 26.93 0.78 0.99
N SER A 140 26.21 1.50 0.12
CA SER A 140 25.72 0.91 -1.13
C SER A 140 26.79 0.89 -2.23
N THR A 141 26.62 -0.05 -3.16
CA THR A 141 27.36 -0.10 -4.43
C THR A 141 26.44 0.37 -5.55
N VAL A 142 26.92 1.23 -6.42
CA VAL A 142 26.18 1.77 -7.55
C VAL A 142 26.76 1.25 -8.86
N TRP A 143 25.94 0.56 -9.64
CA TRP A 143 26.27 0.13 -11.00
C TRP A 143 25.48 0.92 -12.03
N THR A 144 26.14 1.25 -13.13
CA THR A 144 25.46 1.67 -14.36
C THR A 144 25.60 0.56 -15.38
N LEU A 145 24.51 0.02 -15.88
CA LEU A 145 24.53 -0.98 -16.93
C LEU A 145 24.68 -0.34 -18.31
N LYS A 146 25.15 -1.13 -19.32
CA LYS A 146 25.29 -0.64 -20.70
C LYS A 146 23.96 -0.28 -21.37
N ASN A 147 22.81 -0.80 -20.86
CA ASN A 147 21.49 -0.37 -21.31
C ASN A 147 21.03 0.97 -20.70
N GLY A 148 21.80 1.53 -19.76
CA GLY A 148 21.55 2.83 -19.13
C GLY A 148 20.80 2.76 -17.79
N LEU A 149 20.45 1.56 -17.30
CA LEU A 149 19.82 1.38 -16.00
C LEU A 149 20.85 1.59 -14.88
N THR A 150 20.45 2.34 -13.85
CA THR A 150 21.23 2.50 -12.61
C THR A 150 20.75 1.48 -11.58
N VAL A 151 21.69 0.76 -10.97
CA VAL A 151 21.43 -0.25 -9.92
C VAL A 151 22.15 0.17 -8.66
N VAL A 152 21.41 0.33 -7.57
CA VAL A 152 21.94 0.67 -6.25
C VAL A 152 21.73 -0.50 -5.31
N LEU A 153 22.80 -1.08 -4.80
CA LEU A 153 22.80 -2.29 -4.00
C LEU A 153 23.24 -1.98 -2.58
N ARG A 154 22.39 -2.24 -1.59
CA ARG A 154 22.72 -2.16 -0.17
C ARG A 154 22.52 -3.52 0.51
N PRO A 155 23.55 -4.39 0.54
CA PRO A 155 23.48 -5.62 1.34
C PRO A 155 23.29 -5.31 2.82
N SER A 156 22.42 -6.05 3.49
CA SER A 156 22.14 -5.91 4.92
C SER A 156 21.75 -7.26 5.53
N LYS A 157 22.09 -7.46 6.80
CA LYS A 157 21.70 -8.62 7.60
C LYS A 157 20.75 -8.24 8.75
N GLU A 158 20.27 -7.02 8.80
CA GLU A 158 19.37 -6.52 9.85
C GLU A 158 18.01 -7.22 9.80
N GLU A 159 17.48 -7.45 8.58
CA GLU A 159 16.34 -8.35 8.36
C GLU A 159 16.82 -9.55 7.54
N LYS A 160 17.05 -10.68 8.21
CA LYS A 160 17.47 -11.92 7.56
C LYS A 160 16.40 -12.48 6.62
N ASP A 161 16.84 -13.25 5.64
CA ASP A 161 15.98 -13.91 4.64
C ASP A 161 15.00 -12.98 3.92
N LYS A 162 15.34 -11.67 3.81
CA LYS A 162 14.49 -10.66 3.17
C LYS A 162 15.30 -9.74 2.28
N VAL A 163 14.84 -9.60 1.05
CA VAL A 163 15.33 -8.64 0.07
C VAL A 163 14.16 -7.82 -0.43
N VAL A 164 14.32 -6.51 -0.49
CA VAL A 164 13.32 -5.58 -1.04
C VAL A 164 13.91 -4.75 -2.17
N PHE A 165 13.10 -4.38 -3.15
CA PHE A 165 13.55 -3.54 -4.25
C PHE A 165 12.47 -2.61 -4.78
N ASP A 166 12.92 -1.52 -5.40
CA ASP A 166 12.10 -0.54 -6.12
C ASP A 166 12.79 -0.16 -7.43
N LEU A 167 12.28 -0.66 -8.55
CA LEU A 167 12.67 -0.28 -9.91
C LEU A 167 11.74 0.82 -10.40
N TYR A 168 12.22 2.04 -10.52
CA TYR A 168 11.38 3.20 -10.79
C TYR A 168 11.88 4.11 -11.89
N LYS A 169 10.94 4.88 -12.45
CA LYS A 169 11.16 5.99 -13.40
C LYS A 169 10.25 7.16 -13.02
N ASP A 170 10.68 8.37 -13.39
CA ASP A 170 9.83 9.55 -13.30
C ASP A 170 8.76 9.58 -14.39
N GLY A 171 7.69 10.32 -14.12
CA GLY A 171 6.56 10.49 -15.03
C GLY A 171 5.22 10.18 -14.35
N GLY A 172 4.96 8.92 -14.06
CA GLY A 172 3.74 8.49 -13.38
C GLY A 172 2.45 8.92 -14.09
N LYS A 173 1.37 9.06 -13.30
CA LYS A 173 0.07 9.53 -13.80
C LYS A 173 0.12 10.94 -14.42
N SER A 174 1.19 11.73 -14.14
CA SER A 174 1.33 13.07 -14.70
C SER A 174 1.46 13.06 -16.22
N LEU A 175 1.97 11.98 -16.81
CA LEU A 175 2.11 11.82 -18.26
C LEU A 175 0.87 11.21 -18.93
N ILE A 176 -0.09 10.72 -18.16
CA ILE A 176 -1.34 10.17 -18.71
C ILE A 176 -2.26 11.32 -19.08
N PRO A 177 -2.79 11.34 -20.32
CA PRO A 177 -3.79 12.32 -20.73
C PRO A 177 -4.99 12.30 -19.78
N THR A 178 -5.56 13.48 -19.50
CA THR A 178 -6.70 13.61 -18.57
C THR A 178 -7.89 12.73 -18.98
N GLY A 179 -8.17 12.62 -20.28
CA GLY A 179 -9.25 11.76 -20.79
C GLY A 179 -9.03 10.25 -20.58
N ASP A 180 -7.78 9.82 -20.33
CA ASP A 180 -7.42 8.43 -20.13
C ASP A 180 -7.45 8.01 -18.63
N LEU A 181 -7.55 8.98 -17.70
CA LEU A 181 -7.38 8.76 -16.26
C LEU A 181 -8.44 7.85 -15.63
N SER A 182 -9.65 7.77 -16.20
CA SER A 182 -10.68 6.84 -15.73
C SER A 182 -10.21 5.38 -15.78
N SER A 183 -9.37 5.03 -16.75
CA SER A 183 -8.75 3.70 -16.85
C SER A 183 -7.68 3.43 -15.77
N PHE A 184 -7.25 4.46 -15.06
CA PHE A 184 -6.25 4.40 -13.98
C PHE A 184 -6.82 4.87 -12.63
N GLU A 185 -8.14 4.90 -12.52
CA GLU A 185 -8.80 5.11 -11.24
C GLU A 185 -8.39 4.00 -10.25
N SER A 186 -8.36 4.32 -8.95
CA SER A 186 -7.72 3.47 -7.93
C SER A 186 -8.29 2.05 -7.85
N ASN A 187 -9.62 1.89 -8.00
CA ASN A 187 -10.23 0.58 -7.97
C ASN A 187 -9.99 -0.22 -9.27
N VAL A 188 -9.99 0.45 -10.42
CA VAL A 188 -9.63 -0.18 -11.70
C VAL A 188 -8.17 -0.62 -11.67
N TRP A 189 -7.27 0.25 -11.20
CA TRP A 189 -5.86 -0.07 -11.03
C TRP A 189 -5.62 -1.14 -9.95
N GLY A 190 -6.43 -1.17 -8.90
CA GLY A 190 -6.38 -2.23 -7.87
C GLY A 190 -6.65 -3.64 -8.41
N ALA A 191 -7.42 -3.75 -9.50
CA ALA A 191 -7.67 -5.02 -10.19
C ALA A 191 -6.58 -5.40 -11.21
N PHE A 192 -5.54 -4.56 -11.38
CA PHE A 192 -4.53 -4.68 -12.44
C PHE A 192 -3.87 -6.06 -12.49
N GLN A 193 -3.47 -6.63 -11.37
CA GLN A 193 -2.83 -7.96 -11.34
C GLN A 193 -3.75 -9.10 -11.80
N GLY A 194 -5.07 -8.91 -11.74
CA GLY A 194 -6.04 -9.88 -12.25
C GLY A 194 -6.07 -9.95 -13.78
N PHE A 195 -6.01 -8.80 -14.45
CA PHE A 195 -6.08 -8.72 -15.92
C PHE A 195 -4.74 -8.44 -16.61
N CYS A 196 -3.71 -8.13 -15.85
CA CYS A 196 -2.34 -8.01 -16.34
C CYS A 196 -1.52 -9.22 -15.90
N GLY A 197 -1.10 -10.01 -16.88
CA GLY A 197 -0.13 -11.07 -16.69
C GLY A 197 1.25 -10.67 -17.21
N ILE A 198 2.08 -11.67 -17.47
CA ILE A 198 3.43 -11.51 -18.03
C ILE A 198 3.65 -12.55 -19.12
N SER A 199 4.29 -12.14 -20.20
CA SER A 199 4.60 -13.00 -21.36
C SER A 199 3.33 -13.75 -21.85
N LYS A 200 3.36 -15.07 -21.86
CA LYS A 200 2.20 -15.92 -22.22
C LYS A 200 1.24 -16.24 -21.06
N PHE A 201 1.60 -15.87 -19.84
CA PHE A 201 0.89 -16.26 -18.62
C PHE A 201 -0.12 -15.19 -18.16
N PRO A 202 -1.41 -15.54 -18.05
CA PRO A 202 -2.39 -14.70 -17.35
C PRO A 202 -2.02 -14.46 -15.88
N GLY A 203 -2.49 -13.36 -15.28
CA GLY A 203 -2.17 -13.01 -13.91
C GLY A 203 -2.51 -14.12 -12.90
N THR A 204 -3.63 -14.81 -13.08
CA THR A 204 -4.03 -15.95 -12.24
C THR A 204 -3.06 -17.14 -12.35
N THR A 205 -2.45 -17.36 -13.52
CA THR A 205 -1.43 -18.39 -13.71
C THR A 205 -0.12 -17.98 -13.06
N VAL A 206 0.27 -16.70 -13.14
CA VAL A 206 1.46 -16.17 -12.46
C VAL A 206 1.38 -16.45 -10.96
N THR A 207 0.25 -16.17 -10.32
CA THR A 207 0.04 -16.48 -8.89
C THR A 207 0.22 -17.97 -8.58
N LYS A 208 -0.30 -18.86 -9.44
CA LYS A 208 -0.12 -20.31 -9.28
C LYS A 208 1.33 -20.76 -9.44
N MET A 209 2.09 -20.12 -10.34
CA MET A 209 3.52 -20.43 -10.59
C MET A 209 4.42 -19.98 -9.44
N LEU A 210 3.98 -19.06 -8.60
CA LEU A 210 4.70 -18.58 -7.42
C LEU A 210 4.49 -19.45 -6.18
N SER A 211 3.64 -20.48 -6.25
CA SER A 211 3.43 -21.39 -5.12
C SER A 211 4.74 -22.03 -4.67
N GLY A 212 4.99 -22.06 -3.37
CA GLY A 212 6.23 -22.52 -2.75
C GLY A 212 7.40 -21.53 -2.83
N LYS A 213 7.16 -20.29 -3.26
CA LYS A 213 8.14 -19.20 -3.31
C LYS A 213 7.67 -18.01 -2.45
N ASN A 214 8.61 -17.40 -1.75
CA ASN A 214 8.39 -16.17 -1.01
C ASN A 214 8.77 -14.97 -1.88
N VAL A 215 7.90 -14.65 -2.84
CA VAL A 215 8.09 -13.56 -3.81
C VAL A 215 6.80 -12.77 -3.95
N GLY A 216 6.91 -11.44 -3.81
CA GLY A 216 5.86 -10.51 -4.17
C GLY A 216 6.45 -9.43 -5.09
N VAL A 217 5.90 -9.28 -6.29
CA VAL A 217 6.36 -8.27 -7.28
C VAL A 217 5.13 -7.66 -7.95
N GLU A 218 5.05 -6.35 -7.94
CA GLU A 218 3.92 -5.63 -8.53
C GLU A 218 4.33 -4.33 -9.21
N PRO A 219 3.73 -3.98 -10.34
CA PRO A 219 3.82 -2.65 -10.90
C PRO A 219 3.05 -1.64 -10.05
N TYR A 220 3.56 -0.42 -9.99
CA TYR A 220 2.86 0.69 -9.36
C TYR A 220 2.85 1.95 -10.22
N LEU A 221 1.87 2.81 -9.98
CA LEU A 221 1.66 4.04 -10.74
C LEU A 221 1.20 5.16 -9.81
N ASN A 222 2.14 6.00 -9.39
CA ASN A 222 1.90 7.17 -8.54
C ASN A 222 1.70 8.44 -9.37
N ALA A 223 1.46 9.58 -8.72
CA ALA A 223 1.24 10.85 -9.41
C ALA A 223 2.40 11.23 -10.35
N LEU A 224 3.65 11.18 -9.87
CA LEU A 224 4.84 11.65 -10.59
C LEU A 224 5.86 10.55 -10.89
N ARG A 225 5.59 9.31 -10.48
CA ARG A 225 6.52 8.18 -10.60
C ARG A 225 5.76 6.88 -10.89
N HIS A 226 6.42 5.97 -11.59
CA HIS A 226 5.93 4.63 -11.85
C HIS A 226 7.07 3.63 -11.76
N GLY A 227 6.75 2.39 -11.58
CA GLY A 227 7.78 1.36 -11.45
C GLY A 227 7.25 -0.01 -11.09
N VAL A 228 8.18 -0.88 -10.71
CA VAL A 228 7.91 -2.22 -10.20
C VAL A 228 8.62 -2.37 -8.87
N ARG A 229 7.87 -2.67 -7.84
CA ARG A 229 8.41 -2.94 -6.50
C ARG A 229 8.22 -4.38 -6.12
N GLY A 230 9.05 -4.87 -5.24
CA GLY A 230 8.91 -6.24 -4.79
C GLY A 230 9.76 -6.59 -3.59
N SER A 231 9.45 -7.78 -3.07
CA SER A 231 10.22 -8.42 -2.01
C SER A 231 10.41 -9.90 -2.33
N SER A 232 11.48 -10.47 -1.82
CA SER A 232 11.76 -11.90 -1.91
C SER A 232 12.66 -12.38 -0.78
N THR A 233 12.81 -13.70 -0.68
CA THR A 233 13.97 -14.27 0.03
C THR A 233 15.20 -14.24 -0.89
N PRO A 234 16.44 -14.39 -0.35
CA PRO A 234 17.64 -14.58 -1.18
C PRO A 234 17.52 -15.76 -2.15
N LYS A 235 16.89 -16.84 -1.72
CA LYS A 235 16.63 -18.05 -2.53
C LYS A 235 15.77 -17.76 -3.76
N ASP A 236 14.79 -16.88 -3.62
CA ASP A 236 13.79 -16.57 -4.65
C ASP A 236 14.09 -15.28 -5.42
N LEU A 237 15.23 -14.63 -5.14
CA LEU A 237 15.61 -13.34 -5.74
C LEU A 237 15.67 -13.38 -7.27
N GLU A 238 16.15 -14.48 -7.84
CA GLU A 238 16.15 -14.65 -9.30
C GLU A 238 14.73 -14.58 -9.86
N THR A 239 13.76 -15.25 -9.22
CA THR A 239 12.34 -15.18 -9.63
C THR A 239 11.80 -13.75 -9.52
N ALA A 240 12.15 -13.02 -8.47
CA ALA A 240 11.73 -11.63 -8.29
C ALA A 240 12.27 -10.72 -9.42
N LEU A 241 13.54 -10.87 -9.80
CA LEU A 241 14.15 -10.10 -10.89
C LEU A 241 13.61 -10.50 -12.27
N GLN A 242 13.24 -11.77 -12.49
CA GLN A 242 12.51 -12.22 -13.68
C GLN A 242 11.16 -11.50 -13.80
N LEU A 243 10.39 -11.46 -12.72
CA LEU A 243 9.10 -10.77 -12.70
C LEU A 243 9.26 -9.26 -12.94
N ALA A 244 10.23 -8.62 -12.28
CA ALA A 244 10.53 -7.21 -12.49
C ALA A 244 10.85 -6.91 -13.98
N TYR A 245 11.67 -7.77 -14.61
CA TYR A 245 11.96 -7.66 -16.03
C TYR A 245 10.69 -7.84 -16.89
N LEU A 246 9.88 -8.87 -16.62
CA LEU A 246 8.72 -9.20 -17.45
C LEU A 246 7.61 -8.14 -17.35
N TYR A 247 7.35 -7.60 -16.17
CA TYR A 247 6.43 -6.47 -16.03
C TYR A 247 6.88 -5.22 -16.80
N PHE A 248 8.19 -5.03 -16.97
CA PHE A 248 8.73 -3.93 -17.76
C PHE A 248 8.73 -4.23 -19.27
N ALA A 249 9.17 -5.42 -19.66
CA ALA A 249 9.51 -5.74 -21.03
C ALA A 249 8.40 -6.48 -21.78
N ASP A 250 7.63 -7.32 -21.10
CA ASP A 250 6.66 -8.23 -21.73
C ASP A 250 5.37 -8.38 -20.90
N PRO A 251 4.68 -7.26 -20.57
CA PRO A 251 3.39 -7.32 -19.89
C PRO A 251 2.32 -7.88 -20.85
N ARG A 252 1.44 -8.72 -20.31
CA ARG A 252 0.29 -9.30 -21.01
C ARG A 252 -1.00 -8.65 -20.50
N PHE A 253 -1.84 -8.18 -21.42
CA PHE A 253 -3.15 -7.63 -21.11
C PHE A 253 -4.23 -8.57 -21.64
N ASP A 254 -5.15 -8.97 -20.78
CA ASP A 254 -6.20 -9.92 -21.10
C ASP A 254 -7.58 -9.26 -21.05
N GLN A 255 -8.26 -9.20 -22.20
CA GLN A 255 -9.54 -8.52 -22.32
C GLN A 255 -10.63 -9.23 -21.52
N ALA A 256 -10.67 -10.56 -21.51
CA ALA A 256 -11.69 -11.30 -20.78
C ALA A 256 -11.57 -11.11 -19.27
N GLU A 257 -10.34 -11.10 -18.74
CA GLU A 257 -10.10 -10.85 -17.31
C GLU A 257 -10.37 -9.36 -16.95
N PHE A 258 -10.06 -8.43 -17.85
CA PHE A 258 -10.43 -7.03 -17.66
C PHE A 258 -11.95 -6.84 -17.61
N ASP A 259 -12.68 -7.39 -18.56
CA ASP A 259 -14.15 -7.30 -18.61
C ASP A 259 -14.76 -7.92 -17.35
N LYS A 260 -14.22 -9.03 -16.87
CA LYS A 260 -14.63 -9.66 -15.62
C LYS A 260 -14.39 -8.75 -14.42
N ALA A 261 -13.21 -8.12 -14.32
CA ALA A 261 -12.88 -7.18 -13.25
C ALA A 261 -13.81 -5.95 -13.26
N ILE A 262 -14.06 -5.36 -14.42
CA ILE A 262 -15.00 -4.23 -14.57
C ILE A 262 -16.43 -4.65 -14.19
N ASN A 263 -16.88 -5.84 -14.62
CA ASN A 263 -18.20 -6.34 -14.24
C ASN A 263 -18.34 -6.60 -12.73
N GLN A 264 -17.28 -7.07 -12.07
CA GLN A 264 -17.24 -7.21 -10.61
C GLN A 264 -17.33 -5.85 -9.92
N LEU A 265 -16.60 -4.84 -10.39
CA LEU A 265 -16.68 -3.47 -9.87
C LEU A 265 -18.10 -2.89 -10.08
N ARG A 266 -18.71 -3.08 -11.26
CA ARG A 266 -20.09 -2.66 -11.53
C ARG A 266 -21.11 -3.33 -10.60
N ALA A 267 -20.93 -4.61 -10.30
CA ALA A 267 -21.84 -5.34 -9.42
C ALA A 267 -21.82 -4.81 -7.98
N VAL A 268 -20.67 -4.36 -7.47
CA VAL A 268 -20.54 -3.83 -6.11
C VAL A 268 -20.78 -2.32 -6.01
N LEU A 269 -20.60 -1.58 -7.11
CA LEU A 269 -20.66 -0.11 -7.14
C LEU A 269 -21.98 0.47 -6.60
N PRO A 270 -23.18 -0.05 -6.93
CA PRO A 270 -24.45 0.49 -6.41
C PRO A 270 -24.53 0.49 -4.88
N ASN A 271 -23.99 -0.55 -4.24
CA ASN A 271 -23.93 -0.63 -2.78
C ASN A 271 -22.81 0.24 -2.22
N PHE A 272 -21.69 0.34 -2.93
CA PHE A 272 -20.53 1.12 -2.51
C PHE A 272 -20.83 2.63 -2.48
N VAL A 273 -21.51 3.16 -3.51
CA VAL A 273 -21.85 4.59 -3.59
C VAL A 273 -22.89 5.03 -2.56
N LEU A 274 -23.62 4.10 -1.95
CA LEU A 274 -24.56 4.39 -0.85
C LEU A 274 -23.84 4.51 0.48
N GLN A 275 -22.64 3.98 0.62
CA GLN A 275 -21.90 4.02 1.88
C GLN A 275 -21.55 5.45 2.30
N PRO A 276 -21.69 5.80 3.57
CA PRO A 276 -21.29 7.11 4.09
C PRO A 276 -19.83 7.45 3.78
N SER A 277 -18.92 6.48 3.87
CA SER A 277 -17.50 6.65 3.57
C SER A 277 -17.22 7.07 2.11
N TYR A 278 -17.96 6.50 1.16
CA TYR A 278 -17.86 6.93 -0.25
C TYR A 278 -18.34 8.37 -0.44
N LYS A 279 -19.51 8.70 0.13
CA LYS A 279 -20.07 10.05 0.05
C LYS A 279 -19.13 11.08 0.69
N PHE A 280 -18.55 10.73 1.83
CA PHE A 280 -17.55 11.55 2.51
C PHE A 280 -16.32 11.79 1.63
N THR A 281 -15.73 10.73 1.08
CA THR A 281 -14.57 10.83 0.18
C THR A 281 -14.86 11.68 -1.04
N LYS A 282 -16.03 11.52 -1.65
CA LYS A 282 -16.45 12.30 -2.82
C LYS A 282 -16.58 13.79 -2.49
N GLU A 283 -17.25 14.14 -1.39
CA GLU A 283 -17.40 15.52 -0.94
C GLU A 283 -16.06 16.13 -0.51
N LEU A 284 -15.21 15.36 0.16
CA LEU A 284 -13.84 15.77 0.50
C LEU A 284 -13.06 16.12 -0.77
N GLN A 285 -12.98 15.20 -1.74
CA GLN A 285 -12.23 15.42 -2.97
C GLN A 285 -12.75 16.64 -3.75
N LYS A 286 -14.07 16.85 -3.78
CA LYS A 286 -14.70 18.02 -4.39
C LYS A 286 -14.34 19.31 -3.64
N THR A 287 -14.34 19.28 -2.31
CA THR A 287 -13.99 20.43 -1.46
C THR A 287 -12.53 20.81 -1.62
N LEU A 288 -11.64 19.82 -1.72
CA LEU A 288 -10.21 20.05 -1.91
C LEU A 288 -9.88 20.59 -3.29
N TYR A 289 -10.41 19.98 -4.36
CA TYR A 289 -9.94 20.19 -5.74
C TYR A 289 -11.00 20.70 -6.71
N GLY A 290 -12.26 20.88 -6.26
CA GLY A 290 -13.36 21.31 -7.12
C GLY A 290 -13.61 20.35 -8.28
N ASP A 291 -13.92 20.93 -9.45
CA ASP A 291 -14.15 20.18 -10.68
C ASP A 291 -12.86 19.94 -11.48
N ASN A 292 -11.72 19.79 -10.80
CA ASN A 292 -10.46 19.48 -11.47
C ASN A 292 -10.58 18.14 -12.21
N PRO A 293 -10.42 18.13 -13.56
CA PRO A 293 -10.68 16.93 -14.37
C PRO A 293 -9.69 15.78 -14.12
N ARG A 294 -8.64 16.03 -13.36
CA ARG A 294 -7.70 15.00 -12.91
C ARG A 294 -8.05 14.42 -11.54
N ASN A 295 -9.12 14.91 -10.94
CA ASN A 295 -9.64 14.41 -9.66
C ASN A 295 -10.70 13.34 -9.92
N ILE A 296 -10.27 12.09 -10.14
CA ILE A 296 -11.15 10.98 -10.51
C ILE A 296 -11.57 10.21 -9.25
N VAL A 297 -12.87 10.07 -9.08
CA VAL A 297 -13.50 9.21 -8.06
C VAL A 297 -14.33 8.16 -8.80
N ILE A 298 -14.30 6.91 -8.32
CA ILE A 298 -15.04 5.82 -8.97
C ILE A 298 -16.54 6.15 -9.07
N SER A 299 -17.12 5.87 -10.23
CA SER A 299 -18.53 6.05 -10.56
C SER A 299 -18.88 5.17 -11.76
N GLU A 300 -20.17 5.06 -12.12
CA GLU A 300 -20.56 4.38 -13.35
C GLU A 300 -19.89 5.00 -14.58
N GLU A 301 -19.86 6.33 -14.66
CA GLU A 301 -19.20 7.05 -15.76
C GLU A 301 -17.69 6.71 -15.83
N THR A 302 -17.03 6.58 -14.68
CA THR A 302 -15.61 6.19 -14.61
C THR A 302 -15.41 4.79 -15.15
N LEU A 303 -16.27 3.83 -14.78
CA LEU A 303 -16.21 2.46 -15.26
C LEU A 303 -16.58 2.34 -16.76
N ASP A 304 -17.50 3.16 -17.24
CA ASP A 304 -17.85 3.21 -18.67
C ASP A 304 -16.70 3.71 -19.56
N LYS A 305 -15.89 4.61 -19.03
CA LYS A 305 -14.71 5.16 -19.71
C LYS A 305 -13.46 4.30 -19.55
N ALA A 306 -13.45 3.35 -18.60
CA ALA A 306 -12.31 2.47 -18.40
C ALA A 306 -12.12 1.54 -19.61
N ASN A 307 -10.90 1.47 -20.13
CA ASN A 307 -10.60 0.74 -21.36
C ASN A 307 -9.22 0.08 -21.30
N LEU A 308 -9.17 -1.23 -21.59
CA LEU A 308 -7.92 -2.00 -21.54
C LEU A 308 -6.88 -1.51 -22.54
N GLY A 309 -7.27 -1.17 -23.76
CA GLY A 309 -6.36 -0.63 -24.77
C GLY A 309 -5.73 0.70 -24.35
N THR A 310 -6.49 1.54 -23.62
CA THR A 310 -5.98 2.76 -23.00
C THR A 310 -4.96 2.46 -21.91
N ILE A 311 -5.23 1.46 -21.07
CA ILE A 311 -4.28 0.99 -20.05
C ILE A 311 -3.01 0.49 -20.72
N GLU A 312 -3.11 -0.43 -21.67
CA GLU A 312 -1.97 -1.00 -22.37
C GLU A 312 -1.11 0.06 -23.07
N LYS A 313 -1.73 0.97 -23.81
CA LYS A 313 -1.04 2.07 -24.50
C LYS A 313 -0.20 2.90 -23.53
N ASN A 314 -0.81 3.38 -22.44
CA ASN A 314 -0.14 4.23 -21.47
C ASN A 314 0.90 3.43 -20.64
N TYR A 315 0.60 2.19 -20.28
CA TYR A 315 1.55 1.32 -19.61
C TYR A 315 2.81 1.11 -20.45
N ARG A 316 2.67 0.73 -21.71
CA ARG A 316 3.80 0.52 -22.64
C ARG A 316 4.58 1.80 -22.91
N MET A 317 3.94 2.97 -22.85
CA MET A 317 4.63 4.27 -22.92
C MET A 317 5.53 4.49 -21.70
N LEU A 318 5.05 4.13 -20.52
CA LEU A 318 5.76 4.36 -19.25
C LEU A 318 6.88 3.33 -19.01
N PHE A 319 6.60 2.04 -19.22
CA PHE A 319 7.44 0.92 -18.76
C PHE A 319 8.35 0.31 -19.84
N ASN A 320 8.49 0.89 -21.01
CA ASN A 320 9.06 0.20 -22.18
C ASN A 320 10.58 0.14 -22.29
N ASP A 321 11.34 0.92 -21.50
CA ASP A 321 12.80 1.00 -21.62
C ASP A 321 13.51 1.41 -20.32
N ALA A 322 14.84 1.30 -20.33
CA ALA A 322 15.71 1.57 -19.19
C ALA A 322 16.13 3.05 -19.05
N ALA A 323 15.72 3.95 -19.97
CA ALA A 323 16.18 5.33 -19.91
C ALA A 323 15.62 6.04 -18.65
N GLY A 324 16.51 6.54 -17.80
CA GLY A 324 16.18 7.17 -16.52
C GLY A 324 15.66 6.20 -15.47
N ALA A 325 15.71 4.88 -15.71
CA ALA A 325 15.33 3.91 -14.70
C ALA A 325 16.44 3.73 -13.65
N THR A 326 16.02 3.63 -12.41
CA THR A 326 16.87 3.28 -11.27
C THR A 326 16.21 2.15 -10.50
N ILE A 327 16.99 1.15 -10.08
CA ILE A 327 16.56 0.15 -9.12
C ILE A 327 17.40 0.27 -7.86
N ASN A 328 16.75 0.38 -6.72
CA ASN A 328 17.35 0.22 -5.41
C ASN A 328 17.03 -1.18 -4.89
N ILE A 329 18.02 -1.89 -4.38
CA ILE A 329 17.87 -3.25 -3.81
C ILE A 329 18.53 -3.24 -2.43
N CYS A 330 17.77 -3.55 -1.39
CA CYS A 330 18.23 -3.60 0.00
C CYS A 330 17.93 -4.97 0.60
N GLY A 331 18.82 -5.50 1.44
CA GLY A 331 18.54 -6.69 2.21
C GLY A 331 19.60 -7.76 2.20
N ASP A 332 19.17 -8.98 2.53
CA ASP A 332 20.02 -10.15 2.74
C ASP A 332 20.43 -10.80 1.42
N PHE A 333 21.44 -10.25 0.76
CA PHE A 333 22.01 -10.82 -0.46
C PHE A 333 23.52 -10.59 -0.50
N ASP A 334 24.18 -11.33 -1.39
CA ASP A 334 25.59 -11.19 -1.71
C ASP A 334 25.77 -10.52 -3.09
N ILE A 335 26.70 -9.56 -3.17
CA ILE A 335 26.96 -8.76 -4.38
C ILE A 335 27.39 -9.65 -5.55
N GLU A 336 28.25 -10.64 -5.31
CA GLU A 336 28.75 -11.52 -6.38
C GLU A 336 27.64 -12.45 -6.89
N THR A 337 26.74 -12.86 -6.01
CA THR A 337 25.60 -13.72 -6.37
C THR A 337 24.55 -12.96 -7.17
N ILE A 338 24.23 -11.71 -6.80
CA ILE A 338 23.20 -10.92 -7.50
C ILE A 338 23.69 -10.38 -8.86
N LYS A 339 24.99 -10.16 -9.02
CA LYS A 339 25.59 -9.56 -10.21
C LYS A 339 25.16 -10.22 -11.53
N PRO A 340 25.32 -11.55 -11.73
CA PRO A 340 24.90 -12.21 -12.96
C PRO A 340 23.38 -12.12 -13.19
N LEU A 341 22.57 -12.06 -12.14
CA LEU A 341 21.12 -11.91 -12.25
C LEU A 341 20.74 -10.50 -12.73
N VAL A 342 21.38 -9.47 -12.18
CA VAL A 342 21.20 -8.08 -12.59
C VAL A 342 21.61 -7.90 -14.05
N GLU A 343 22.78 -8.36 -14.44
CA GLU A 343 23.27 -8.26 -15.82
C GLU A 343 22.36 -9.00 -16.80
N LYS A 344 21.81 -10.15 -16.41
CA LYS A 344 20.91 -10.95 -17.24
C LYS A 344 19.53 -10.33 -17.35
N TYR A 345 18.81 -10.16 -16.24
CA TYR A 345 17.39 -9.76 -16.26
C TYR A 345 17.23 -8.26 -16.45
N LEU A 346 17.80 -7.46 -15.57
CA LEU A 346 17.69 -6.00 -15.66
C LEU A 346 18.47 -5.44 -16.85
N GLY A 347 19.60 -6.07 -17.17
CA GLY A 347 20.39 -5.75 -18.34
C GLY A 347 19.68 -6.03 -19.67
N SER A 348 18.65 -6.89 -19.68
CA SER A 348 17.83 -7.21 -20.86
C SER A 348 16.68 -6.22 -21.09
N ILE A 349 16.38 -5.33 -20.12
CA ILE A 349 15.46 -4.23 -20.36
C ILE A 349 15.99 -3.38 -21.51
N LYS A 350 15.13 -3.07 -22.47
CA LYS A 350 15.50 -2.35 -23.69
C LYS A 350 16.16 -1.01 -23.35
N LYS A 351 17.27 -0.69 -24.00
CA LYS A 351 17.91 0.61 -23.91
C LYS A 351 17.01 1.68 -24.51
N GLY A 352 16.68 2.71 -23.70
CA GLY A 352 15.93 3.86 -24.17
C GLY A 352 16.83 4.99 -24.71
N LYS A 353 16.23 5.98 -25.34
CA LYS A 353 16.93 7.15 -25.90
C LYS A 353 16.91 8.34 -24.95
N LYS A 354 15.80 8.56 -24.24
CA LYS A 354 15.58 9.75 -23.42
C LYS A 354 14.76 9.38 -22.17
N PRO A 355 15.19 9.80 -20.96
CA PRO A 355 14.39 9.67 -19.76
C PRO A 355 13.02 10.35 -19.89
N LEU A 356 12.02 9.76 -19.27
CA LEU A 356 10.75 10.42 -19.00
C LEU A 356 10.95 11.40 -17.84
N ASN A 357 10.23 12.53 -17.90
CA ASN A 357 10.13 13.47 -16.80
C ASN A 357 8.65 13.66 -16.45
N TRP A 358 8.38 13.87 -15.18
CA TRP A 358 7.04 14.23 -14.73
C TRP A 358 6.63 15.63 -15.22
N VAL A 359 5.33 15.90 -15.21
CA VAL A 359 4.73 17.18 -15.57
C VAL A 359 3.88 17.67 -14.41
N ASP A 360 4.01 18.95 -14.05
CA ASP A 360 3.09 19.60 -13.11
C ASP A 360 1.75 19.85 -13.83
N ASN A 361 0.74 19.07 -13.45
CA ASN A 361 -0.62 19.19 -14.00
C ASN A 361 -1.46 20.23 -13.25
N ASN A 362 -0.86 20.98 -12.32
CA ASN A 362 -1.52 22.01 -11.53
C ASN A 362 -2.78 21.50 -10.76
N LYS A 363 -2.77 20.27 -10.30
CA LYS A 363 -3.79 19.77 -9.38
C LYS A 363 -3.51 20.31 -7.98
N ASN A 364 -3.83 21.57 -7.74
CA ASN A 364 -3.63 22.25 -6.48
C ASN A 364 -4.92 22.25 -5.67
N MET A 365 -4.79 22.30 -4.36
CA MET A 365 -5.93 22.54 -3.47
C MET A 365 -6.56 23.90 -3.76
N LEU A 366 -7.88 24.00 -3.68
CA LEU A 366 -8.58 25.27 -3.91
C LEU A 366 -8.19 26.31 -2.84
N PRO A 367 -8.03 27.59 -3.19
CA PRO A 367 -7.66 28.62 -2.23
C PRO A 367 -8.77 28.90 -1.22
N GLY A 368 -8.38 29.54 -0.11
CA GLY A 368 -9.28 30.08 0.90
C GLY A 368 -9.88 29.04 1.86
N LYS A 369 -10.73 29.54 2.73
CA LYS A 369 -11.43 28.75 3.77
C LYS A 369 -12.78 28.27 3.22
N VAL A 370 -13.03 26.97 3.30
CA VAL A 370 -14.30 26.36 2.88
C VAL A 370 -14.74 25.35 3.93
N THR A 371 -15.97 25.49 4.40
CA THR A 371 -16.64 24.48 5.22
C THR A 371 -17.71 23.81 4.36
N ASN A 372 -17.63 22.51 4.22
CA ASN A 372 -18.63 21.66 3.58
C ASN A 372 -19.28 20.80 4.65
N ASP A 373 -20.46 21.22 5.10
CA ASP A 373 -21.27 20.52 6.12
C ASP A 373 -22.49 19.91 5.43
N PHE A 374 -22.55 18.59 5.37
CA PHE A 374 -23.58 17.89 4.61
C PHE A 374 -24.12 16.68 5.40
N LYS A 375 -25.30 16.21 4.98
CA LYS A 375 -26.01 15.12 5.65
C LYS A 375 -26.05 13.87 4.80
N VAL A 376 -25.98 12.73 5.49
CA VAL A 376 -26.02 11.39 4.87
C VAL A 376 -26.90 10.49 5.73
N ASP A 377 -27.77 9.72 5.06
CA ASP A 377 -28.48 8.61 5.70
C ASP A 377 -27.49 7.53 6.15
N MET A 378 -27.51 7.18 7.42
CA MET A 378 -26.64 6.18 8.03
C MET A 378 -27.32 5.45 9.19
N GLN A 379 -27.05 4.14 9.30
CA GLN A 379 -27.67 3.27 10.32
C GLN A 379 -27.21 3.62 11.75
N THR A 380 -25.94 3.94 11.92
CA THR A 380 -25.36 4.34 13.21
C THR A 380 -25.06 5.84 13.15
N PRO A 381 -25.82 6.67 13.90
CA PRO A 381 -25.61 8.12 13.88
C PRO A 381 -24.23 8.49 14.41
N LYS A 382 -23.39 9.08 13.55
CA LYS A 382 -22.12 9.68 13.92
C LYS A 382 -21.81 10.86 13.02
N VAL A 383 -20.97 11.75 13.48
CA VAL A 383 -20.41 12.82 12.66
C VAL A 383 -18.95 12.50 12.37
N THR A 384 -18.59 12.57 11.10
CA THR A 384 -17.19 12.45 10.66
C THR A 384 -16.68 13.82 10.24
N VAL A 385 -15.54 14.21 10.78
CA VAL A 385 -14.90 15.51 10.53
C VAL A 385 -13.50 15.30 9.98
N ILE A 386 -13.15 16.06 8.95
CA ILE A 386 -11.78 16.26 8.53
C ILE A 386 -11.51 17.75 8.32
N GLU A 387 -10.41 18.22 8.88
CA GLU A 387 -9.88 19.54 8.65
C GLU A 387 -8.56 19.40 7.90
N VAL A 388 -8.41 20.09 6.79
CA VAL A 388 -7.22 20.06 5.96
C VAL A 388 -6.67 21.48 5.82
N PHE A 389 -5.46 21.67 6.27
CA PHE A 389 -4.70 22.90 6.17
C PHE A 389 -3.58 22.68 5.14
N ASP A 390 -3.39 23.64 4.25
CA ASP A 390 -2.42 23.51 3.16
C ASP A 390 -1.63 24.80 2.98
N ALA A 391 -0.34 24.67 2.69
CA ALA A 391 0.52 25.82 2.38
C ALA A 391 1.57 25.45 1.35
N LYS A 392 1.75 26.31 0.36
CA LYS A 392 2.89 26.24 -0.55
C LYS A 392 4.10 26.85 0.12
N LEU A 393 5.14 26.05 0.26
CA LEU A 393 6.40 26.47 0.85
C LEU A 393 7.30 27.10 -0.21
N LYS A 394 8.15 28.03 0.22
CA LYS A 394 9.16 28.64 -0.66
C LYS A 394 10.22 27.63 -1.10
N GLU A 395 10.62 26.75 -0.19
CA GLU A 395 11.61 25.70 -0.40
C GLU A 395 11.31 24.52 0.53
N TYR A 396 11.83 23.36 0.22
CA TYR A 396 11.80 22.20 1.11
C TYR A 396 12.99 22.26 2.08
N ARG A 397 12.71 22.08 3.36
CA ARG A 397 13.72 21.84 4.40
C ARG A 397 13.32 20.62 5.23
N LEU A 398 14.22 19.68 5.40
CA LEU A 398 13.95 18.48 6.20
C LEU A 398 13.63 18.81 7.67
N LEU A 399 14.14 19.93 8.18
CA LEU A 399 13.77 20.43 9.51
C LEU A 399 12.27 20.74 9.63
N ASP A 400 11.66 21.28 8.57
CA ASP A 400 10.22 21.59 8.56
C ASP A 400 9.39 20.29 8.58
N ASP A 401 9.86 19.25 7.90
CA ASP A 401 9.22 17.94 7.89
C ASP A 401 9.27 17.28 9.29
N VAL A 402 10.44 17.33 9.93
CA VAL A 402 10.61 16.88 11.33
C VAL A 402 9.77 17.71 12.29
N ALA A 403 9.73 19.04 12.11
CA ALA A 403 8.93 19.93 12.95
C ALA A 403 7.41 19.69 12.78
N LEU A 404 6.95 19.41 11.56
CA LEU A 404 5.56 19.06 11.29
C LEU A 404 5.19 17.69 11.90
N SER A 405 6.09 16.72 11.81
CA SER A 405 5.93 15.41 12.48
C SER A 405 5.87 15.56 14.00
N ALA A 406 6.70 16.45 14.57
CA ALA A 406 6.64 16.79 16.00
C ALA A 406 5.31 17.48 16.36
N ALA A 407 4.83 18.40 15.51
CA ALA A 407 3.55 19.08 15.72
C ALA A 407 2.38 18.10 15.75
N THR A 408 2.31 17.15 14.83
CA THR A 408 1.24 16.14 14.80
C THR A 408 1.27 15.26 16.04
N TYR A 409 2.43 14.81 16.49
CA TYR A 409 2.55 14.01 17.70
C TYR A 409 2.04 14.77 18.95
N ILE A 410 2.37 16.07 19.07
CA ILE A 410 1.88 16.93 20.17
C ILE A 410 0.38 17.14 20.06
N LEU A 411 -0.15 17.39 18.87
CA LEU A 411 -1.58 17.56 18.65
C LEU A 411 -2.36 16.30 19.01
N ASP A 412 -1.86 15.13 18.66
CA ASP A 412 -2.48 13.83 19.02
C ASP A 412 -2.55 13.65 20.56
N MET A 413 -1.50 14.05 21.30
CA MET A 413 -1.53 14.04 22.75
C MET A 413 -2.57 15.05 23.31
N ARG A 414 -2.61 16.27 22.78
CA ARG A 414 -3.57 17.31 23.20
C ARG A 414 -5.01 16.90 22.90
N TYR A 415 -5.26 16.34 21.72
CA TYR A 415 -6.60 15.92 21.31
C TYR A 415 -7.07 14.66 22.05
N THR A 416 -6.15 13.76 22.40
CA THR A 416 -6.47 12.65 23.29
C THR A 416 -7.02 13.18 24.63
N LYS A 417 -6.41 14.22 25.19
CA LYS A 417 -6.88 14.83 26.42
C LYS A 417 -8.16 15.63 26.21
N SER A 418 -8.16 16.63 25.31
CA SER A 418 -9.25 17.60 25.17
C SER A 418 -10.52 17.04 24.52
N LEU A 419 -10.36 16.24 23.42
CA LEU A 419 -11.53 15.77 22.66
C LEU A 419 -12.05 14.44 23.19
N ARG A 420 -11.14 13.55 23.68
CA ARG A 420 -11.50 12.21 24.13
C ARG A 420 -11.77 12.17 25.64
N GLU A 421 -10.83 12.63 26.47
CA GLU A 421 -10.91 12.46 27.93
C GLU A 421 -11.79 13.52 28.57
N ASP A 422 -11.59 14.81 28.28
CA ASP A 422 -12.31 15.91 28.92
C ASP A 422 -13.75 16.04 28.41
N GLU A 423 -13.96 15.96 27.10
CA GLU A 423 -15.30 16.10 26.49
C GLU A 423 -16.02 14.75 26.29
N GLY A 424 -15.28 13.62 26.24
CA GLY A 424 -15.87 12.30 26.02
C GLY A 424 -16.61 12.16 24.67
N GLY A 425 -16.33 13.07 23.75
CA GLY A 425 -17.06 13.22 22.49
C GLY A 425 -16.60 12.30 21.37
N THR A 426 -15.37 11.79 21.44
CA THR A 426 -14.80 10.92 20.44
C THR A 426 -14.05 9.74 21.06
N TYR A 427 -13.83 8.67 20.29
CA TYR A 427 -12.91 7.58 20.66
C TYR A 427 -11.44 7.97 20.45
N GLY A 428 -11.17 8.98 19.62
CA GLY A 428 -9.85 9.51 19.33
C GLY A 428 -9.90 10.47 18.15
N ALA A 429 -8.94 11.38 18.12
CA ALA A 429 -8.62 12.19 16.96
C ALA A 429 -7.23 11.80 16.48
N SER A 430 -6.99 11.87 15.19
CA SER A 430 -5.68 11.62 14.57
C SER A 430 -5.27 12.80 13.72
N THR A 431 -3.99 13.15 13.79
CA THR A 431 -3.40 14.17 12.92
C THR A 431 -2.43 13.54 11.94
N HIS A 432 -2.33 14.11 10.75
CA HIS A 432 -1.35 13.72 9.75
C HIS A 432 -0.73 14.96 9.12
N GLY A 433 0.59 15.03 9.13
CA GLY A 433 1.36 16.09 8.51
C GLY A 433 2.29 15.53 7.44
N GLU A 434 2.33 16.16 6.30
CA GLU A 434 3.20 15.79 5.19
C GLU A 434 3.75 17.03 4.50
N ILE A 435 5.05 16.97 4.13
CA ILE A 435 5.63 17.95 3.21
C ILE A 435 6.03 17.24 1.93
N SER A 436 5.31 17.51 0.84
CA SER A 436 5.70 17.08 -0.49
C SER A 436 6.76 18.02 -1.07
N ILE A 437 7.75 17.47 -1.78
CA ILE A 437 8.79 18.24 -2.46
C ILE A 437 8.38 18.57 -3.89
N LEU A 438 7.71 17.62 -4.55
CA LEU A 438 7.33 17.69 -5.96
C LEU A 438 5.82 17.65 -6.13
N PRO A 439 5.27 18.37 -7.14
CA PRO A 439 5.94 19.22 -8.13
C PRO A 439 6.46 20.54 -7.56
N LYS A 440 5.98 20.95 -6.41
CA LYS A 440 6.39 22.14 -5.65
C LYS A 440 6.36 21.81 -4.16
N PRO A 441 7.23 22.42 -3.35
CA PRO A 441 7.17 22.24 -1.91
C PRO A 441 5.81 22.66 -1.35
N GLU A 442 5.13 21.75 -0.67
CA GLU A 442 3.77 21.94 -0.15
C GLU A 442 3.62 21.19 1.17
N ALA A 443 3.18 21.89 2.21
CA ALA A 443 2.90 21.31 3.51
C ALA A 443 1.41 21.15 3.70
N THR A 444 0.98 19.96 4.07
CA THR A 444 -0.42 19.64 4.40
C THR A 444 -0.50 19.11 5.82
N LEU A 445 -1.43 19.63 6.59
CA LEU A 445 -1.79 19.13 7.91
C LEU A 445 -3.26 18.74 7.90
N GLN A 446 -3.58 17.56 8.41
CA GLN A 446 -4.94 17.05 8.52
C GLN A 446 -5.25 16.71 9.97
N VAL A 447 -6.50 16.99 10.37
CA VAL A 447 -7.09 16.55 11.65
C VAL A 447 -8.35 15.77 11.31
N TYR A 448 -8.45 14.54 11.79
CA TYR A 448 -9.59 13.66 11.54
C TYR A 448 -10.15 13.11 12.85
N PHE A 449 -11.47 13.11 12.99
CA PHE A 449 -12.16 12.44 14.10
C PHE A 449 -13.60 12.08 13.75
N ASP A 450 -14.08 11.01 14.37
CA ASP A 450 -15.50 10.66 14.45
C ASP A 450 -16.04 11.05 15.82
N THR A 451 -17.29 11.56 15.88
CA THR A 451 -17.89 12.02 17.12
C THR A 451 -19.41 11.80 17.16
N LYS A 452 -19.99 11.96 18.34
CA LYS A 452 -21.45 12.00 18.52
C LYS A 452 -22.00 13.29 17.93
N PRO A 453 -23.23 13.28 17.36
CA PRO A 453 -23.85 14.49 16.77
C PRO A 453 -23.88 15.70 17.69
N VAL A 454 -24.17 15.51 18.97
CA VAL A 454 -24.28 16.59 19.98
C VAL A 454 -22.94 17.25 20.31
N ALA A 455 -21.82 16.58 20.10
CA ALA A 455 -20.49 17.10 20.45
C ALA A 455 -19.76 17.70 19.23
N ALA A 456 -20.25 17.49 18.01
CA ALA A 456 -19.51 17.76 16.79
C ALA A 456 -19.01 19.20 16.67
N ASP A 457 -19.88 20.19 16.87
CA ASP A 457 -19.52 21.60 16.73
C ASP A 457 -18.48 22.02 17.77
N LYS A 458 -18.65 21.54 19.00
CA LYS A 458 -17.70 21.79 20.09
C LYS A 458 -16.32 21.18 19.82
N LEU A 459 -16.29 19.96 19.30
CA LEU A 459 -15.01 19.30 18.99
C LEU A 459 -14.29 19.95 17.80
N VAL A 460 -15.01 20.47 16.81
CA VAL A 460 -14.43 21.28 15.72
C VAL A 460 -13.81 22.57 16.26
N GLU A 461 -14.48 23.26 17.18
CA GLU A 461 -13.89 24.43 17.84
C GLU A 461 -12.61 24.08 18.61
N LEU A 462 -12.64 23.02 19.42
CA LEU A 462 -11.52 22.59 20.24
C LEU A 462 -10.34 22.09 19.40
N SER A 463 -10.57 21.42 18.26
CA SER A 463 -9.49 21.00 17.36
C SER A 463 -8.75 22.22 16.78
N ILE A 464 -9.51 23.23 16.32
CA ILE A 464 -8.95 24.49 15.81
C ILE A 464 -8.23 25.27 16.92
N GLU A 465 -8.81 25.34 18.12
CA GLU A 465 -8.18 25.99 19.30
C GLU A 465 -6.86 25.32 19.67
N GLY A 466 -6.81 23.98 19.70
CA GLY A 466 -5.61 23.21 19.98
C GLY A 466 -4.48 23.47 18.99
N LEU A 467 -4.81 23.50 17.70
CA LEU A 467 -3.85 23.83 16.63
C LEU A 467 -3.36 25.29 16.77
N ASN A 468 -4.26 26.25 16.93
CA ASN A 468 -3.89 27.66 17.07
C ASN A 468 -3.07 27.93 18.34
N SER A 469 -3.39 27.27 19.45
CA SER A 469 -2.63 27.34 20.69
C SER A 469 -1.20 26.82 20.49
N LEU A 470 -1.02 25.65 19.84
CA LEU A 470 0.31 25.11 19.56
C LEU A 470 1.10 26.03 18.64
N ALA A 471 0.48 26.58 17.61
CA ALA A 471 1.15 27.52 16.69
C ALA A 471 1.56 28.82 17.39
N LYS A 472 0.72 29.36 18.28
CA LYS A 472 0.95 30.64 18.97
C LYS A 472 1.90 30.49 20.16
N ASP A 473 1.57 29.57 21.07
CA ASP A 473 2.22 29.47 22.38
C ASP A 473 3.35 28.45 22.40
N GLY A 474 3.41 27.56 21.40
CA GLY A 474 4.36 26.47 21.30
C GLY A 474 3.99 25.27 22.18
N PRO A 475 4.80 24.22 22.17
CA PRO A 475 4.68 23.09 23.07
C PRO A 475 5.12 23.48 24.49
N THR A 476 4.55 22.84 25.50
CA THR A 476 5.10 22.85 26.85
C THR A 476 6.46 22.14 26.87
N ALA A 477 7.26 22.39 27.91
CA ALA A 477 8.54 21.72 28.06
C ALA A 477 8.40 20.19 28.13
N GLU A 478 7.33 19.69 28.77
CA GLU A 478 7.03 18.27 28.89
C GLU A 478 6.62 17.66 27.55
N GLU A 479 5.67 18.29 26.81
CA GLU A 479 5.28 17.84 25.47
C GLU A 479 6.47 17.78 24.52
N PHE A 480 7.33 18.79 24.57
CA PHE A 480 8.51 18.86 23.71
C PHE A 480 9.51 17.75 24.05
N ASP A 481 9.83 17.55 25.33
CA ASP A 481 10.74 16.51 25.80
C ASP A 481 10.25 15.11 25.40
N MET A 482 8.96 14.81 25.62
CA MET A 482 8.34 13.55 25.21
C MET A 482 8.41 13.34 23.70
N THR A 483 8.17 14.39 22.93
CA THR A 483 8.20 14.33 21.46
C THR A 483 9.61 14.05 20.93
N VAL A 484 10.62 14.78 21.43
CA VAL A 484 12.01 14.55 21.01
C VAL A 484 12.47 13.14 21.35
N LYS A 485 12.17 12.66 22.57
CA LYS A 485 12.49 11.28 22.98
C LYS A 485 11.81 10.23 22.08
N ASN A 486 10.57 10.48 21.68
CA ASN A 486 9.86 9.59 20.74
C ASN A 486 10.54 9.57 19.36
N LEU A 487 10.86 10.73 18.80
CA LEU A 487 11.57 10.83 17.51
C LEU A 487 12.95 10.17 17.57
N GLU A 488 13.72 10.40 18.65
CA GLU A 488 15.04 9.78 18.85
C GLU A 488 14.95 8.25 18.96
N LYS A 489 13.94 7.74 19.67
CA LYS A 489 13.69 6.30 19.81
C LYS A 489 13.40 5.64 18.46
N ASN A 490 12.65 6.31 17.58
CA ASN A 490 12.25 5.76 16.29
C ASN A 490 13.43 5.65 15.29
N ILE A 491 14.51 6.40 15.46
CA ILE A 491 15.66 6.36 14.56
C ILE A 491 16.32 4.98 14.50
N PRO A 492 16.79 4.38 15.62
CA PRO A 492 17.38 3.05 15.56
C PRO A 492 16.37 1.97 15.16
N GLU A 493 15.10 2.10 15.54
CA GLU A 493 14.04 1.17 15.13
C GLU A 493 13.80 1.18 13.62
N SER A 494 13.86 2.37 12.98
CA SER A 494 13.73 2.49 11.53
C SER A 494 14.91 1.86 10.79
N ARG A 495 16.13 2.03 11.31
CA ARG A 495 17.37 1.58 10.66
C ARG A 495 17.52 0.05 10.55
N ILE A 496 16.75 -0.72 11.31
CA ILE A 496 16.70 -2.19 11.15
C ILE A 496 15.81 -2.64 9.98
N SER A 497 15.06 -1.74 9.36
CA SER A 497 14.14 -2.07 8.25
C SER A 497 14.81 -1.87 6.89
N ASN A 498 14.73 -2.87 6.02
CA ASN A 498 15.19 -2.75 4.63
C ASN A 498 14.36 -1.75 3.83
N GLU A 499 13.07 -1.60 4.12
CA GLU A 499 12.18 -0.60 3.51
C GLU A 499 12.60 0.83 3.83
N TYR A 500 13.05 1.07 5.07
CA TYR A 500 13.60 2.38 5.46
C TYR A 500 14.78 2.76 4.57
N TRP A 501 15.74 1.85 4.40
CA TRP A 501 16.92 2.11 3.57
C TRP A 501 16.57 2.24 2.10
N LEU A 502 15.59 1.47 1.62
CA LEU A 502 15.06 1.61 0.27
C LEU A 502 14.50 3.02 0.04
N GLY A 503 13.74 3.54 1.02
CA GLY A 503 13.23 4.90 1.05
C GLY A 503 14.33 5.96 1.10
N ALA A 504 15.31 5.80 2.00
CA ALA A 504 16.44 6.71 2.17
C ALA A 504 17.31 6.78 0.90
N LEU A 505 17.61 5.65 0.26
CA LEU A 505 18.32 5.60 -1.01
C LEU A 505 17.55 6.32 -2.12
N ARG A 506 16.24 6.07 -2.22
CA ARG A 506 15.39 6.75 -3.20
C ARG A 506 15.36 8.26 -2.97
N PHE A 507 15.27 8.70 -1.72
CA PHE A 507 15.30 10.11 -1.35
C PHE A 507 16.63 10.77 -1.75
N ALA A 508 17.74 10.13 -1.41
CA ALA A 508 19.07 10.61 -1.77
C ALA A 508 19.29 10.65 -3.29
N ASN A 509 18.88 9.61 -4.02
CA ASN A 509 19.00 9.56 -5.49
C ASN A 509 18.14 10.63 -6.18
N THR A 510 17.01 11.00 -5.57
CA THR A 510 16.07 11.96 -6.17
C THR A 510 16.44 13.40 -5.83
N TYR A 511 16.83 13.66 -4.59
CA TYR A 511 17.00 15.01 -4.06
C TYR A 511 18.44 15.38 -3.70
N GLY A 512 19.37 14.42 -3.72
CA GLY A 512 20.78 14.64 -3.32
C GLY A 512 20.98 14.88 -1.83
N ILE A 513 20.01 14.51 -0.99
CA ILE A 513 20.03 14.73 0.47
C ILE A 513 20.29 13.39 1.17
N ASP A 514 21.27 13.36 2.06
CA ASP A 514 21.48 12.25 3.00
C ASP A 514 20.39 12.25 4.06
N TYR A 515 19.27 11.59 3.76
CA TYR A 515 18.08 11.60 4.61
C TYR A 515 18.36 11.09 6.02
N ASP A 516 19.06 9.97 6.17
CA ASP A 516 19.29 9.34 7.47
C ASP A 516 20.09 10.23 8.42
N LYS A 517 21.19 10.78 7.92
CA LYS A 517 22.07 11.67 8.68
C LYS A 517 21.39 13.01 8.96
N GLU A 518 20.78 13.61 7.96
CA GLU A 518 20.13 14.92 8.12
C GLU A 518 18.88 14.84 8.97
N TYR A 519 18.10 13.74 8.91
CA TYR A 519 16.96 13.52 9.79
C TYR A 519 17.40 13.46 11.26
N GLU A 520 18.41 12.66 11.58
CA GLU A 520 18.97 12.57 12.94
C GLU A 520 19.50 13.94 13.41
N ASN A 521 20.17 14.69 12.54
CA ASN A 521 20.63 16.04 12.85
C ASN A 521 19.47 17.01 13.11
N CYS A 522 18.39 16.93 12.33
CA CYS A 522 17.19 17.74 12.51
C CYS A 522 16.53 17.43 13.85
N VAL A 523 16.37 16.16 14.21
CA VAL A 523 15.80 15.75 15.51
C VAL A 523 16.62 16.28 16.67
N LYS A 524 17.94 16.12 16.64
CA LYS A 524 18.85 16.61 17.70
C LYS A 524 18.86 18.13 17.87
N ASN A 525 18.60 18.87 16.82
CA ASN A 525 18.63 20.33 16.81
C ASN A 525 17.24 20.98 16.78
N LEU A 526 16.17 20.18 16.83
CA LEU A 526 14.78 20.65 16.86
C LEU A 526 14.56 21.59 18.05
N LYS A 527 13.81 22.66 17.81
CA LYS A 527 13.44 23.66 18.83
C LYS A 527 11.92 23.85 18.84
N PRO A 528 11.32 24.24 19.97
CA PRO A 528 9.90 24.60 20.03
C PRO A 528 9.48 25.62 18.97
N ALA A 529 10.38 26.58 18.66
CA ALA A 529 10.13 27.59 17.65
C ALA A 529 10.02 27.02 16.22
N ASP A 530 10.67 25.91 15.90
CA ASP A 530 10.57 25.28 14.58
C ASP A 530 9.17 24.73 14.35
N ILE A 531 8.58 24.13 15.39
CA ILE A 531 7.20 23.65 15.40
C ILE A 531 6.22 24.81 15.18
N GLN A 532 6.42 25.91 15.92
CA GLN A 532 5.60 27.11 15.75
C GLN A 532 5.73 27.71 14.35
N ASN A 533 6.93 27.76 13.80
CA ASN A 533 7.21 28.35 12.49
C ASN A 533 6.44 27.61 11.38
N ILE A 534 6.56 26.28 11.32
CA ILE A 534 5.87 25.51 10.27
C ILE A 534 4.35 25.60 10.41
N LEU A 535 3.81 25.53 11.63
CA LEU A 535 2.38 25.68 11.86
C LEU A 535 1.88 27.07 11.48
N ASN A 536 2.63 28.13 11.83
CA ASN A 536 2.27 29.49 11.46
C ASN A 536 2.35 29.70 9.94
N GLU A 537 3.30 29.10 9.23
CA GLU A 537 3.37 29.15 7.77
C GLU A 537 2.16 28.48 7.13
N ILE A 538 1.76 27.30 7.62
CA ILE A 538 0.55 26.60 7.17
C ILE A 538 -0.71 27.45 7.44
N LEU A 539 -0.87 27.99 8.63
CA LEU A 539 -2.05 28.79 8.99
C LEU A 539 -2.11 30.13 8.24
N ALA A 540 -0.95 30.76 7.98
CA ALA A 540 -0.86 32.02 7.25
C ALA A 540 -1.28 31.90 5.78
N SER A 541 -1.24 30.70 5.19
CA SER A 541 -1.70 30.47 3.83
C SER A 541 -3.18 30.80 3.60
N GLY A 542 -3.98 30.69 4.66
CA GLY A 542 -5.41 30.85 4.63
C GLY A 542 -6.17 29.74 3.86
N ILE A 543 -5.49 28.66 3.48
CA ILE A 543 -6.10 27.50 2.81
C ILE A 543 -6.53 26.49 3.88
N VAL A 544 -7.85 26.46 4.17
CA VAL A 544 -8.43 25.54 5.16
C VAL A 544 -9.68 24.92 4.57
N LYS A 545 -9.80 23.61 4.63
CA LYS A 545 -10.99 22.87 4.22
C LYS A 545 -11.49 22.05 5.39
N THR A 546 -12.70 22.36 5.85
CA THR A 546 -13.39 21.59 6.88
C THR A 546 -14.54 20.85 6.21
N VAL A 547 -14.54 19.53 6.29
CA VAL A 547 -15.61 18.69 5.75
C VAL A 547 -16.26 17.95 6.91
N ILE A 548 -17.57 18.16 7.06
CA ILE A 548 -18.37 17.60 8.15
C ILE A 548 -19.50 16.78 7.54
N MET A 549 -19.51 15.50 7.80
CA MET A 549 -20.59 14.60 7.39
C MET A 549 -21.45 14.29 8.62
N ARG A 550 -22.73 14.65 8.58
CA ARG A 550 -23.70 14.44 9.66
C ARG A 550 -24.74 13.39 9.29
N PRO A 551 -25.38 12.72 10.26
CA PRO A 551 -26.54 11.88 10.01
C PRO A 551 -27.72 12.76 9.52
N ASP A 552 -28.49 12.25 8.54
CA ASP A 552 -29.69 12.94 8.02
C ASP A 552 -30.90 12.79 8.96
N THR A 553 -30.92 11.75 9.76
CA THR A 553 -31.94 11.57 10.79
C THR A 553 -31.68 12.53 11.93
N ALA A 554 -32.73 13.25 12.38
CA ALA A 554 -32.75 13.90 13.69
C ALA A 554 -32.69 12.77 14.75
N ALA A 555 -31.52 12.18 14.96
CA ALA A 555 -31.29 11.36 16.14
C ALA A 555 -31.33 12.33 17.31
N GLU A 556 -32.48 12.36 17.97
CA GLU A 556 -32.69 13.07 19.21
C GLU A 556 -31.57 12.70 20.18
N ALA A 557 -31.09 13.74 20.83
CA ALA A 557 -30.10 13.64 21.88
C ALA A 557 -30.62 12.71 23.00
N GLU A 558 -30.02 11.55 23.15
CA GLU A 558 -29.92 10.80 24.39
C GLU A 558 -28.46 10.59 24.77
#